data_1194cb6e5f42ee75d7b541c7d5ac81a1
#
_entry.id   1194cb6e5f42ee75d7b541c7d5ac81a1
#
_cell.length_a   1.000
_cell.length_b   1.000
_cell.length_c   1.000
_cell.angle_alpha   90.00
_cell.angle_beta   90.00
_cell.angle_gamma   90.00
#
_symmetry.space_group_name_H-M   'P 1'
#
loop_
_entity.id
_entity.type
_entity.pdbx_description
1 polymer ?
#
loop_
_entity_poly.entity_id
_entity_poly.type
_entity_poly.pdbx_seq_one_letter_code
_entity_poly.pdbx_strand_id
1 'polypeptide(L)' 'MVRNGLYYLTEHADDEAMADGFDIYDIEQAILSGKIRRTWPKEGKVEIVGKALDGCPIGIVCRMTQARKVRVITVYKDKQ' A
#
# COMPACT_ATOMS: atom_id res chain seq x y z
N MET A 1 -10.56 -2.49 6.74
CA MET A 1 -11.68 -1.85 6.03
C MET A 1 -11.25 -1.49 4.61
N VAL A 2 -12.13 -1.70 3.66
CA VAL A 2 -11.85 -1.40 2.25
C VAL A 2 -12.66 -0.18 1.86
N ARG A 3 -11.97 0.87 1.45
CA ARG A 3 -12.63 2.12 1.08
C ARG A 3 -13.18 2.02 -0.34
N ASN A 4 -14.48 2.20 -0.48
CA ASN A 4 -15.20 2.14 -1.76
C ASN A 4 -14.96 0.84 -2.55
N GLY A 5 -14.51 -0.20 -1.87
CA GLY A 5 -14.23 -1.46 -2.52
C GLY A 5 -13.04 -1.46 -3.47
N LEU A 6 -12.24 -0.38 -3.49
CA LEU A 6 -11.09 -0.24 -4.39
C LEU A 6 -9.80 -0.80 -3.81
N TYR A 7 -9.63 -0.67 -2.50
CA TYR A 7 -8.40 -1.13 -1.82
C TYR A 7 -8.77 -2.13 -0.75
N TYR A 8 -7.97 -3.17 -0.59
CA TYR A 8 -8.09 -4.02 0.57
C TYR A 8 -6.71 -4.54 0.96
N LEU A 9 -6.55 -4.78 2.25
CA LEU A 9 -5.30 -5.25 2.81
C LEU A 9 -5.39 -6.74 3.10
N THR A 10 -4.32 -7.45 2.80
CA THR A 10 -4.18 -8.81 3.30
C THR A 10 -4.02 -8.71 4.82
N GLU A 11 -4.27 -9.82 5.52
CA GLU A 11 -4.08 -9.87 6.96
C GLU A 11 -2.64 -9.47 7.34
N HIS A 12 -1.67 -9.95 6.57
CA HIS A 12 -0.26 -9.61 6.77
C HIS A 12 -0.01 -8.10 6.65
N ALA A 13 -0.56 -7.48 5.59
CA ALA A 13 -0.39 -6.05 5.37
C ALA A 13 -1.06 -5.23 6.46
N ASP A 14 -2.23 -5.67 6.92
CA ASP A 14 -2.95 -5.00 7.99
C ASP A 14 -2.15 -5.05 9.29
N ASP A 15 -1.61 -6.22 9.63
CA ASP A 15 -0.78 -6.38 10.82
C ASP A 15 0.46 -5.49 10.75
N GLU A 16 1.12 -5.44 9.59
CA GLU A 16 2.29 -4.60 9.40
C GLU A 16 1.96 -3.11 9.56
N ALA A 17 0.86 -2.69 8.97
CA ALA A 17 0.43 -1.29 9.05
C ALA A 17 0.13 -0.90 10.50
N MET A 18 -0.58 -1.76 11.21
CA MET A 18 -0.91 -1.51 12.61
C MET A 18 0.34 -1.43 13.48
N ALA A 19 1.32 -2.30 13.22
CA ALA A 19 2.57 -2.30 13.98
C ALA A 19 3.34 -1.00 13.80
N ASP A 20 3.23 -0.37 12.62
CA ASP A 20 3.90 0.90 12.34
C ASP A 20 3.00 2.12 12.58
N GLY A 21 1.79 1.91 13.09
CA GLY A 21 0.87 3.00 13.39
C GLY A 21 0.17 3.59 12.18
N PHE A 22 0.10 2.86 11.08
CA PHE A 22 -0.59 3.31 9.87
C PHE A 22 -2.01 2.74 9.81
N ASP A 23 -2.95 3.53 9.27
CA ASP A 23 -4.29 3.05 8.98
C ASP A 23 -4.54 3.06 7.48
N ILE A 24 -5.76 2.67 7.09
CA ILE A 24 -6.10 2.58 5.66
C ILE A 24 -6.00 3.93 4.95
N TYR A 25 -6.25 5.02 5.65
CA TYR A 25 -6.19 6.36 5.07
C TYR A 25 -4.74 6.76 4.79
N ASP A 26 -3.80 6.36 5.64
CA ASP A 26 -2.38 6.58 5.40
C ASP A 26 -1.92 5.83 4.16
N ILE A 27 -2.37 4.59 4.03
CA ILE A 27 -2.03 3.74 2.88
C ILE A 27 -2.60 4.34 1.60
N GLU A 28 -3.86 4.75 1.64
CA GLU A 28 -4.50 5.37 0.48
C GLU A 28 -3.77 6.65 0.07
N GLN A 29 -3.43 7.47 1.03
CA GLN A 29 -2.70 8.72 0.77
C GLN A 29 -1.35 8.43 0.12
N ALA A 30 -0.64 7.42 0.61
CA ALA A 30 0.65 7.03 0.06
C ALA A 30 0.52 6.54 -1.38
N ILE A 31 -0.52 5.78 -1.68
CA ILE A 31 -0.76 5.31 -3.05
C ILE A 31 -1.05 6.48 -3.97
N LEU A 32 -1.89 7.42 -3.53
CA LEU A 32 -2.27 8.57 -4.35
C LEU A 32 -1.12 9.55 -4.57
N SER A 33 -0.27 9.74 -3.59
CA SER A 33 0.83 10.69 -3.66
C SER A 33 2.15 10.06 -4.10
N GLY A 34 2.19 8.73 -4.13
CA GLY A 34 3.42 8.01 -4.32
C GLY A 34 3.83 7.80 -5.76
N LYS A 35 4.99 7.20 -5.92
CA LYS A 35 5.53 6.83 -7.22
C LYS A 35 5.91 5.37 -7.21
N ILE A 36 5.78 4.72 -8.37
CA ILE A 36 6.20 3.34 -8.52
C ILE A 36 7.73 3.30 -8.49
N ARG A 37 8.29 2.55 -7.54
CA ARG A 37 9.73 2.40 -7.40
C ARG A 37 10.22 1.10 -8.03
N ARG A 38 9.39 0.08 -8.02
CA ARG A 38 9.75 -1.24 -8.53
C ARG A 38 8.53 -1.96 -9.07
N THR A 39 8.73 -2.78 -10.08
CA THR A 39 7.67 -3.61 -10.64
C THR A 39 8.14 -5.04 -10.78
N TRP A 40 7.20 -5.97 -10.64
CA TRP A 40 7.41 -7.39 -10.87
C TRP A 40 6.37 -7.84 -11.89
N PRO A 41 6.65 -7.64 -13.21
CA PRO A 41 5.64 -7.89 -14.24
C PRO A 41 5.11 -9.31 -14.26
N LYS A 42 5.97 -10.29 -13.97
CA LYS A 42 5.55 -11.69 -13.97
C LYS A 42 4.56 -12.01 -12.85
N GLU A 43 4.63 -11.27 -11.78
CA GLU A 43 3.77 -11.47 -10.62
C GLU A 43 2.62 -10.47 -10.56
N GLY A 44 2.62 -9.49 -11.46
CA GLY A 44 1.61 -8.44 -11.48
C GLY A 44 1.65 -7.54 -10.25
N LYS A 45 2.83 -7.37 -9.64
CA LYS A 45 2.99 -6.55 -8.44
C LYS A 45 3.77 -5.28 -8.74
N VAL A 46 3.48 -4.25 -7.94
CA VAL A 46 4.25 -3.00 -7.97
C VAL A 46 4.56 -2.58 -6.54
N GLU A 47 5.66 -1.86 -6.38
CA GLU A 47 6.01 -1.24 -5.11
C GLU A 47 5.87 0.27 -5.28
N ILE A 48 5.05 0.87 -4.43
CA ILE A 48 4.80 2.30 -4.44
C ILE A 48 5.40 2.90 -3.19
N VAL A 49 6.12 3.99 -3.33
CA VAL A 49 6.64 4.74 -2.19
C VAL A 49 5.97 6.10 -2.18
N GLY A 50 5.30 6.41 -1.10
CA GLY A 50 4.59 7.66 -0.94
C GLY A 50 4.66 8.11 0.51
N LYS A 51 3.74 8.98 0.89
CA LYS A 51 3.72 9.52 2.24
C LYS A 51 2.36 9.29 2.88
N ALA A 52 2.39 8.96 4.17
CA ALA A 52 1.19 8.89 4.99
C ALA A 52 0.63 10.30 5.21
N LEU A 53 -0.52 10.38 5.86
CA LEU A 53 -1.17 11.67 6.12
C LEU A 53 -0.29 12.64 6.91
N ASP A 54 0.55 12.11 7.79
CA ASP A 54 1.47 12.92 8.61
C ASP A 54 2.80 13.21 7.90
N GLY A 55 2.94 12.79 6.65
CA GLY A 55 4.17 13.00 5.90
C GLY A 55 5.21 11.90 6.05
N CYS A 56 4.93 10.88 6.84
CA CYS A 56 5.86 9.78 7.05
C CYS A 56 5.99 8.95 5.77
N PRO A 57 7.22 8.68 5.28
CA PRO A 57 7.38 7.88 4.07
C PRO A 57 7.02 6.42 4.33
N ILE A 58 6.20 5.86 3.45
CA ILE A 58 5.82 4.45 3.54
C ILE A 58 5.95 3.79 2.17
N GLY A 59 6.29 2.51 2.20
CA GLY A 59 6.35 1.68 1.01
C GLY A 59 5.21 0.68 1.03
N ILE A 60 4.64 0.45 -0.13
CA ILE A 60 3.48 -0.41 -0.27
C ILE A 60 3.71 -1.33 -1.47
N VAL A 61 3.63 -2.64 -1.23
CA VAL A 61 3.63 -3.61 -2.32
C VAL A 61 2.18 -4.02 -2.54
N CYS A 62 1.71 -3.86 -3.76
CA CYS A 62 0.34 -4.16 -4.09
C CYS A 62 0.22 -4.74 -5.49
N ARG A 63 -0.94 -5.30 -5.77
CA ARG A 63 -1.25 -5.82 -7.10
C ARG A 63 -2.70 -5.50 -7.46
N MET A 64 -2.94 -5.33 -8.75
CA MET A 64 -4.29 -5.15 -9.26
C MET A 64 -4.95 -6.52 -9.42
N THR A 65 -6.15 -6.68 -8.88
CA THR A 65 -6.90 -7.93 -9.04
C THR A 65 -7.73 -7.88 -10.32
N GLN A 66 -8.28 -9.03 -10.71
CA GLN A 66 -9.15 -9.11 -11.89
C GLN A 66 -10.42 -8.28 -11.72
N ALA A 67 -10.84 -8.03 -10.49
CA ALA A 67 -11.99 -7.19 -10.19
C ALA A 67 -11.62 -5.71 -10.16
N ARG A 68 -10.43 -5.34 -10.62
CA ARG A 68 -9.91 -3.97 -10.64
C ARG A 68 -9.82 -3.35 -9.26
N LYS A 69 -9.55 -4.20 -8.27
CA LYS A 69 -9.29 -3.75 -6.91
C LYS A 69 -7.80 -3.79 -6.63
N VAL A 70 -7.35 -2.94 -5.75
CA VAL A 70 -5.96 -2.91 -5.34
C VAL A 70 -5.81 -3.75 -4.08
N ARG A 71 -5.04 -4.83 -4.19
CA ARG A 71 -4.73 -5.71 -3.05
C ARG A 71 -3.39 -5.30 -2.47
N VAL A 72 -3.41 -4.80 -1.26
CA VAL A 72 -2.19 -4.41 -0.57
C VAL A 72 -1.61 -5.65 0.11
N ILE A 73 -0.40 -6.00 -0.30
CA ILE A 73 0.26 -7.22 0.17
C ILE A 73 1.21 -6.94 1.33
N THR A 74 1.94 -5.83 1.25
CA THR A 74 2.97 -5.49 2.22
C THR A 74 2.97 -3.99 2.44
N VAL A 75 3.09 -3.57 3.69
CA VAL A 75 3.22 -2.17 4.07
C VAL A 75 4.42 -2.05 4.98
N TYR A 76 5.28 -1.08 4.74
CA TYR A 76 6.44 -0.87 5.60
C TYR A 76 6.80 0.61 5.65
N LYS A 77 7.46 0.98 6.73
CA LYS A 77 7.96 2.34 6.88
C LYS A 77 9.22 2.46 6.04
N ASP A 78 9.21 3.39 5.09
CA ASP A 78 10.35 3.57 4.21
C ASP A 78 11.39 4.47 4.89
N LYS A 79 12.63 4.11 4.72
CA LYS A 79 13.74 4.91 5.23
C LYS A 79 14.37 5.69 4.09
N GLN A 80 14.49 6.96 4.28
CA GLN A 80 15.18 7.82 3.30
C GLN A 80 16.51 8.28 3.82
#